data_fd07a8c6661c4bad9f1a26cbed2087bf
#
_entry.id   fd07a8c6661c4bad9f1a26cbed2087bf
#
_cell.length_a   1.000
_cell.length_b   1.000
_cell.length_c   1.000
_cell.angle_alpha   90.00
_cell.angle_beta   90.00
_cell.angle_gamma   90.00
#
_symmetry.space_group_name_H-M   'P 1'
#
loop_
_entity.id
_entity.type
_entity.pdbx_description
1 polymer ?
#
loop_
_entity_poly.entity_id
_entity_poly.type
_entity_poly.pdbx_seq_one_letter_code
_entity_poly.pdbx_strand_id
1 'polypeptide(L)' 'VGREYEPAAGRWYRDLEEDESFLVLSIDEDAEIIEIQHVDGDIEEVDLDTWAEMDLEPTEQPEGW' A
#
# COMPACT_ATOMS: atom_id res chain seq x y z
N VAL A 1 -16.21 -8.86 -6.83
CA VAL A 1 -16.05 -7.50 -7.25
C VAL A 1 -14.57 -7.22 -7.48
N GLY A 2 -14.27 -6.44 -8.47
CA GLY A 2 -12.90 -6.14 -8.77
C GLY A 2 -12.26 -5.17 -7.81
N ARG A 3 -10.97 -5.15 -7.83
CA ARG A 3 -10.18 -4.22 -7.06
C ARG A 3 -10.24 -2.83 -7.70
N GLU A 4 -10.63 -1.85 -6.94
CA GLU A 4 -10.73 -0.49 -7.47
C GLU A 4 -9.37 0.18 -7.56
N TYR A 5 -8.47 -0.15 -6.63
CA TYR A 5 -7.18 0.50 -6.57
C TYR A 5 -6.10 -0.56 -6.68
N GLU A 6 -5.31 -0.47 -7.72
CA GLU A 6 -4.19 -1.37 -7.91
C GLU A 6 -2.93 -0.73 -7.34
N PRO A 7 -2.02 -1.54 -6.80
CA PRO A 7 -0.80 -0.97 -6.25
C PRO A 7 0.03 -0.33 -7.35
N ALA A 8 0.61 0.82 -7.05
CA ALA A 8 1.49 1.52 -7.98
C ALA A 8 2.66 2.09 -7.18
N ALA A 9 3.87 1.78 -7.65
CA ALA A 9 5.08 2.25 -6.98
C ALA A 9 5.10 3.77 -6.93
N GLY A 10 5.49 4.31 -5.78
CA GLY A 10 5.57 5.75 -5.59
C GLY A 10 4.27 6.40 -5.18
N ARG A 11 3.23 5.64 -4.96
CA ARG A 11 1.94 6.17 -4.57
C ARG A 11 1.64 5.89 -3.11
N TRP A 12 0.86 6.79 -2.53
CA TRP A 12 0.44 6.67 -1.15
C TRP A 12 -0.98 6.14 -1.09
N TYR A 13 -1.22 5.25 -0.14
CA TYR A 13 -2.54 4.69 0.12
C TYR A 13 -2.83 4.73 1.59
N ARG A 14 -4.12 4.74 1.92
CA ARG A 14 -4.55 4.74 3.30
C ARG A 14 -5.37 3.49 3.56
N ASP A 15 -5.00 2.78 4.63
CA ASP A 15 -5.73 1.60 5.08
C ASP A 15 -6.88 2.07 5.95
N LEU A 16 -8.10 1.87 5.48
CA LEU A 16 -9.28 2.39 6.17
C LEU A 16 -9.59 1.62 7.43
N GLU A 17 -9.17 0.36 7.52
CA GLU A 17 -9.39 -0.43 8.72
C GLU A 17 -8.46 -0.01 9.85
N GLU A 18 -7.20 0.22 9.52
CA GLU A 18 -6.18 0.58 10.51
C GLU A 18 -6.03 2.08 10.64
N ASP A 19 -6.60 2.83 9.70
CA ASP A 19 -6.47 4.29 9.66
C ASP A 19 -5.00 4.70 9.57
N GLU A 20 -4.26 4.02 8.72
CA GLU A 20 -2.84 4.28 8.52
C GLU A 20 -2.53 4.49 7.06
N SER A 21 -1.61 5.39 6.79
CA SER A 21 -1.13 5.64 5.44
C SER A 21 0.20 4.93 5.22
N PHE A 22 0.46 4.57 3.98
CA PHE A 22 1.73 3.94 3.64
C PHE A 22 2.08 4.25 2.19
N LEU A 23 3.36 4.14 1.89
CA LEU A 23 3.90 4.37 0.56
C LEU A 23 4.25 3.05 -0.08
N VAL A 24 3.81 2.84 -1.31
CA VAL A 24 4.21 1.66 -2.06
C VAL A 24 5.60 1.90 -2.63
N LEU A 25 6.56 1.07 -2.22
CA LEU A 25 7.94 1.21 -2.67
C LEU A 25 8.17 0.46 -3.97
N SER A 26 7.71 -0.77 -4.04
CA SER A 26 7.92 -1.58 -5.24
C SER A 26 6.88 -2.69 -5.28
N ILE A 27 6.72 -3.25 -6.47
CA ILE A 27 5.79 -4.35 -6.70
C ILE A 27 6.54 -5.43 -7.44
N ASP A 28 6.54 -6.64 -6.87
CA ASP A 28 7.15 -7.80 -7.51
C ASP A 28 6.02 -8.70 -7.97
N GLU A 29 5.70 -8.62 -9.26
CA GLU A 29 4.58 -9.39 -9.80
C GLU A 29 4.89 -10.88 -9.85
N ASP A 30 6.14 -11.23 -10.04
CA ASP A 30 6.54 -12.64 -10.08
C ASP A 30 6.36 -13.30 -8.72
N ALA A 31 6.73 -12.60 -7.67
CA ALA A 31 6.58 -13.11 -6.30
C ALA A 31 5.22 -12.76 -5.73
N GLU A 32 4.44 -11.91 -6.40
CA GLU A 32 3.14 -11.47 -5.94
C GLU A 32 3.23 -10.77 -4.59
N ILE A 33 4.24 -9.92 -4.45
CA ILE A 33 4.51 -9.21 -3.20
C ILE A 33 4.65 -7.72 -3.49
N ILE A 34 4.10 -6.92 -2.59
CA ILE A 34 4.19 -5.47 -2.64
C ILE A 34 4.98 -5.01 -1.43
N GLU A 35 6.01 -4.20 -1.66
CA GLU A 35 6.80 -3.65 -0.57
C GLU A 35 6.26 -2.27 -0.24
N ILE A 36 5.90 -2.06 1.02
CA ILE A 36 5.33 -0.79 1.46
C ILE A 36 6.13 -0.24 2.63
N GLN A 37 6.06 1.06 2.82
CA GLN A 37 6.71 1.73 3.95
C GLN A 37 5.67 2.54 4.70
N HIS A 38 5.57 2.28 5.99
CA HIS A 38 4.64 3.01 6.86
C HIS A 38 5.19 4.38 7.20
N VAL A 39 4.32 5.26 7.69
CA VAL A 39 4.73 6.64 7.98
C VAL A 39 5.79 6.71 9.07
N ASP A 40 5.88 5.70 9.92
CA ASP A 40 6.91 5.68 10.96
C ASP A 40 8.25 5.13 10.48
N GLY A 41 8.32 4.74 9.20
CA GLY A 41 9.56 4.27 8.60
C GLY A 41 9.67 2.77 8.46
N ASP A 42 8.76 2.01 9.03
CA ASP A 42 8.79 0.54 8.93
C ASP A 42 8.46 0.09 7.52
N ILE A 43 9.22 -0.89 7.05
CA ILE A 43 8.99 -1.48 5.73
C ILE A 43 8.36 -2.85 5.93
N GLU A 44 7.32 -3.13 5.15
CA GLU A 44 6.59 -4.37 5.27
C GLU A 44 6.28 -4.92 3.90
N GLU A 45 6.21 -6.24 3.79
CA GLU A 45 5.82 -6.91 2.55
C GLU A 45 4.38 -7.39 2.66
N VAL A 46 3.61 -7.14 1.61
CA VAL A 46 2.19 -7.50 1.58
C VAL A 46 1.95 -8.33 0.33
N ASP A 47 1.27 -9.46 0.48
CA ASP A 47 0.89 -10.29 -0.67
C ASP A 47 -0.16 -9.57 -1.50
N LEU A 48 -0.17 -9.87 -2.79
CA LEU A 48 -1.21 -9.31 -3.65
C LEU A 48 -2.60 -9.77 -3.21
N ASP A 49 -2.73 -10.99 -2.71
CA ASP A 49 -4.00 -11.47 -2.19
C ASP A 49 -4.44 -10.65 -0.98
N THR A 50 -3.52 -10.36 -0.09
CA THR A 50 -3.81 -9.52 1.07
C THR A 50 -4.18 -8.12 0.65
N TRP A 51 -3.45 -7.56 -0.33
CA TRP A 51 -3.77 -6.24 -0.85
C TRP A 51 -5.22 -6.19 -1.34
N ALA A 52 -5.64 -7.24 -2.05
CA ALA A 52 -6.98 -7.29 -2.60
C ALA A 52 -8.06 -7.32 -1.53
N GLU A 53 -7.72 -7.80 -0.33
CA GLU A 53 -8.67 -7.88 0.77
C GLU A 53 -8.68 -6.64 1.65
N MET A 54 -7.68 -5.77 1.51
CA MET A 54 -7.61 -4.57 2.32
C MET A 54 -8.55 -3.50 1.79
N ASP A 55 -9.09 -2.72 2.72
CA ASP A 55 -9.88 -1.54 2.37
C ASP A 55 -8.95 -0.36 2.25
N LEU A 56 -8.67 0.05 1.01
CA LEU A 56 -7.67 1.08 0.75
C LEU A 56 -8.27 2.20 -0.08
N GLU A 57 -7.71 3.39 0.09
CA GLU A 57 -8.01 4.50 -0.80
C GLU A 57 -6.72 5.24 -1.10
N PRO A 58 -6.63 5.86 -2.29
CA PRO A 58 -5.45 6.68 -2.60
C PRO A 58 -5.42 7.88 -1.69
N THR A 59 -4.23 8.28 -1.28
CA THR A 59 -4.07 9.45 -0.44
C THR A 59 -2.83 10.20 -0.90
N GLU A 60 -2.59 11.33 -0.27
CA GLU A 60 -1.44 12.16 -0.62
C GLU A 60 -0.33 11.92 0.38
N GLN A 61 0.88 12.29 -0.05
CA GLN A 61 2.04 12.20 0.82
C GLN A 61 1.80 13.03 2.07
N PRO A 62 1.99 12.44 3.27
CA PRO A 62 1.82 13.20 4.50
C PRO A 62 2.84 14.32 4.61
N GLU A 63 2.51 15.33 5.40
CA GLU A 63 3.43 16.40 5.68
C GLU A 63 4.66 15.86 6.39
N GLY A 64 5.81 16.37 6.00
CA GLY A 64 7.05 15.95 6.63
C GLY A 64 7.73 14.79 5.94
N TRP A 65 7.15 14.29 4.89
CA TRP A 65 7.72 13.17 4.14
C TRP A 65 8.41 13.63 2.88
#